data_e3ad6ef339b6c5b452825e340f2b5544
#
_entry.id   e3ad6ef339b6c5b452825e340f2b5544
#
_cell.length_a   1.000
_cell.length_b   1.000
_cell.length_c   1.000
_cell.angle_alpha   90.00
_cell.angle_beta   90.00
_cell.angle_gamma   90.00
#
_symmetry.space_group_name_H-M   'P 1'
#
loop_
_entity.id
_entity.type
_entity.pdbx_description
1 polymer ?
#
loop_
_entity_poly.entity_id
_entity_poly.type
_entity_poly.pdbx_seq_one_letter_code
_entity_poly.pdbx_strand_id
1 'polypeptide(L)'
;ADRIMLRGYLGLTQLGAFTTKSVTVRVGREQGAIALADMDWARKPNPDVSHLDAKVRQPSAVLKAGDVILVKVKERPKAAREPWRLALEQEPLVQGALLCLETGSGRVKAMVGGRDFTENQFHRAIQSRRQPGSSFKPVIYAAALDRKFNDPRKVYTPATVIIDSAVVFEDRVRDQTWKPKNYRDTFYGPTLLREALAQSRNVVTVKILQDIGVDYAIDYARKLGIASELTRTLSLALGSSGVSLLELTRGYSVFANQGQLIEPLFTVKIVDRDGNVLEEAVPDGRQVVEKDTA
;
A
#
# COMPACT_ATOMS: atom_id res chain seq x y z
N ALA A 1 -10.22 1.99 -25.41
CA ALA A 1 -11.39 1.23 -24.92
C ALA A 1 -12.27 2.18 -24.13
N ASP A 2 -13.34 2.67 -24.76
CA ASP A 2 -14.24 3.67 -24.22
C ASP A 2 -14.96 3.12 -22.98
N ARG A 3 -14.56 3.61 -21.82
CA ARG A 3 -15.34 3.48 -20.60
C ARG A 3 -16.53 4.44 -20.70
N ILE A 4 -17.59 4.01 -21.33
CA ILE A 4 -18.89 4.64 -21.10
C ILE A 4 -19.36 4.10 -19.75
N MET A 5 -18.94 4.79 -18.68
CA MET A 5 -19.68 4.72 -17.45
C MET A 5 -21.03 5.41 -17.74
N LEU A 6 -22.04 4.65 -18.02
CA LEU A 6 -23.41 5.13 -17.93
C LEU A 6 -23.68 5.42 -16.44
N ARG A 7 -23.18 6.55 -15.94
CA ARG A 7 -23.74 7.24 -14.80
C ARG A 7 -25.09 7.81 -15.24
N GLY A 8 -26.04 6.93 -15.48
CA GLY A 8 -27.43 7.30 -15.50
C GLY A 8 -27.97 7.11 -14.10
N TYR A 9 -28.36 8.19 -13.45
CA TYR A 9 -29.51 8.17 -12.54
C TYR A 9 -30.71 7.70 -13.38
N LEU A 10 -30.70 6.45 -13.75
CA LEU A 10 -31.80 5.80 -14.41
C LEU A 10 -32.65 5.20 -13.30
N GLY A 11 -33.71 5.90 -12.98
CA GLY A 11 -34.73 5.43 -12.10
C GLY A 11 -35.07 3.98 -12.39
N LEU A 12 -35.09 3.16 -11.32
CA LEU A 12 -35.76 1.87 -11.21
C LEU A 12 -35.40 0.88 -12.31
N THR A 13 -34.21 0.28 -12.18
CA THR A 13 -33.88 -0.95 -12.89
C THR A 13 -34.57 -2.09 -12.18
N GLN A 14 -35.78 -2.49 -12.62
CA GLN A 14 -36.40 -3.69 -12.13
C GLN A 14 -35.64 -4.88 -12.67
N LEU A 15 -35.05 -5.66 -11.77
CA LEU A 15 -34.54 -6.99 -12.10
C LEU A 15 -35.70 -7.85 -12.59
N GLY A 16 -35.55 -8.38 -13.79
CA GLY A 16 -36.51 -9.27 -14.42
C GLY A 16 -36.30 -10.73 -14.02
N ALA A 17 -36.43 -11.64 -14.96
CA ALA A 17 -36.34 -13.06 -14.73
C ALA A 17 -34.94 -13.52 -14.33
N PHE A 18 -34.86 -14.39 -13.32
CA PHE A 18 -33.66 -15.09 -12.90
C PHE A 18 -33.62 -16.47 -13.53
N THR A 19 -32.47 -16.85 -14.06
CA THR A 19 -32.12 -18.23 -14.35
C THR A 19 -31.01 -18.66 -13.42
N THR A 20 -30.63 -19.96 -13.46
CA THR A 20 -29.48 -20.46 -12.70
C THR A 20 -28.15 -19.89 -13.20
N LYS A 21 -28.08 -19.38 -14.44
CA LYS A 21 -26.85 -18.95 -15.11
C LYS A 21 -26.82 -17.46 -15.48
N SER A 22 -27.93 -16.74 -15.34
CA SER A 22 -28.01 -15.34 -15.71
C SER A 22 -29.16 -14.61 -15.01
N VAL A 23 -29.10 -13.29 -15.02
CA VAL A 23 -30.20 -12.42 -14.61
C VAL A 23 -30.47 -11.39 -15.72
N THR A 24 -31.75 -11.12 -15.97
CA THR A 24 -32.17 -10.07 -16.89
C THR A 24 -32.31 -8.74 -16.14
N VAL A 25 -31.80 -7.67 -16.72
CA VAL A 25 -31.80 -6.32 -16.14
C VAL A 25 -32.46 -5.36 -17.12
N ARG A 26 -33.21 -4.40 -16.62
CA ARG A 26 -33.74 -3.31 -17.44
C ARG A 26 -32.79 -2.12 -17.39
N VAL A 27 -32.34 -1.64 -18.55
CA VAL A 27 -31.48 -0.45 -18.70
C VAL A 27 -32.29 0.61 -19.44
N GLY A 28 -32.96 1.50 -18.71
CA GLY A 28 -33.90 2.43 -19.28
C GLY A 28 -35.09 1.71 -19.92
N ARG A 29 -35.24 1.82 -21.25
CA ARG A 29 -36.29 1.14 -22.04
C ARG A 29 -35.83 -0.20 -22.62
N GLU A 30 -34.55 -0.52 -22.51
CA GLU A 30 -33.93 -1.69 -23.11
C GLU A 30 -33.68 -2.81 -22.07
N GLN A 31 -33.37 -4.00 -22.57
CA GLN A 31 -33.04 -5.13 -21.72
C GLN A 31 -31.54 -5.43 -21.80
N GLY A 32 -30.98 -5.78 -20.65
CA GLY A 32 -29.62 -6.29 -20.51
C GLY A 32 -29.62 -7.66 -19.84
N ALA A 33 -28.54 -8.39 -20.01
CA ALA A 33 -28.31 -9.67 -19.34
C ALA A 33 -26.93 -9.69 -18.68
N ILE A 34 -26.87 -10.17 -17.43
CA ILE A 34 -25.65 -10.43 -16.69
C ILE A 34 -25.51 -11.93 -16.55
N ALA A 35 -24.46 -12.50 -17.11
CA ALA A 35 -24.14 -13.91 -16.93
C ALA A 35 -23.57 -14.15 -15.53
N LEU A 36 -23.74 -15.36 -14.97
CA LEU A 36 -23.22 -15.72 -13.66
C LEU A 36 -21.70 -15.50 -13.55
N ALA A 37 -20.95 -15.78 -14.60
CA ALA A 37 -19.51 -15.55 -14.65
C ALA A 37 -19.11 -14.06 -14.53
N ASP A 38 -20.03 -13.16 -14.85
CA ASP A 38 -19.83 -11.69 -14.77
C ASP A 38 -20.32 -11.10 -13.44
N MET A 39 -20.67 -11.96 -12.45
CA MET A 39 -21.12 -11.58 -11.12
C MET A 39 -20.75 -12.59 -10.02
N ASP A 40 -19.96 -13.61 -10.33
CA ASP A 40 -19.63 -14.71 -9.40
C ASP A 40 -18.83 -14.26 -8.16
N TRP A 41 -18.23 -13.09 -8.21
CA TRP A 41 -17.52 -12.44 -7.10
C TRP A 41 -18.45 -11.81 -6.05
N ALA A 42 -19.72 -11.55 -6.37
CA ALA A 42 -20.65 -10.73 -5.60
C ALA A 42 -21.26 -11.46 -4.39
N ARG A 43 -20.44 -12.08 -3.58
CA ARG A 43 -20.87 -12.77 -2.36
C ARG A 43 -21.11 -11.82 -1.19
N LYS A 44 -21.92 -12.23 -0.22
CA LYS A 44 -21.94 -11.55 1.09
C LYS A 44 -20.58 -11.66 1.76
N PRO A 45 -20.05 -10.57 2.36
CA PRO A 45 -18.79 -10.62 3.06
C PRO A 45 -18.79 -11.69 4.16
N ASN A 46 -17.79 -12.57 4.14
CA ASN A 46 -17.50 -13.52 5.20
C ASN A 46 -15.98 -13.62 5.35
N PRO A 47 -15.40 -13.11 6.48
CA PRO A 47 -13.96 -13.12 6.69
C PRO A 47 -13.38 -14.53 6.88
N ASP A 48 -14.21 -15.50 7.29
CA ASP A 48 -13.76 -16.86 7.57
C ASP A 48 -13.63 -17.73 6.31
N VAL A 49 -14.10 -17.23 5.17
CA VAL A 49 -14.09 -17.99 3.91
C VAL A 49 -13.29 -17.23 2.85
N SER A 50 -12.29 -17.89 2.27
CA SER A 50 -11.50 -17.34 1.18
C SER A 50 -12.39 -16.90 0.00
N HIS A 51 -12.05 -15.78 -0.62
CA HIS A 51 -12.73 -15.30 -1.82
C HIS A 51 -12.62 -16.26 -3.00
N LEU A 52 -11.62 -17.13 -3.02
CA LEU A 52 -11.44 -18.16 -4.05
C LEU A 52 -12.45 -19.30 -3.92
N ASP A 53 -12.90 -19.58 -2.68
CA ASP A 53 -13.78 -20.72 -2.37
C ASP A 53 -15.26 -20.35 -2.30
N ALA A 54 -15.55 -19.05 -2.30
CA ALA A 54 -16.89 -18.53 -2.01
C ALA A 54 -17.56 -17.84 -3.20
N LYS A 55 -17.40 -18.38 -4.38
CA LYS A 55 -18.06 -17.86 -5.58
C LYS A 55 -19.58 -18.07 -5.53
N VAL A 56 -20.30 -17.08 -6.05
CA VAL A 56 -21.76 -17.17 -6.22
C VAL A 56 -22.09 -18.24 -7.26
N ARG A 57 -23.00 -19.15 -6.91
CA ARG A 57 -23.40 -20.28 -7.78
C ARG A 57 -24.69 -20.03 -8.57
N GLN A 58 -25.48 -19.04 -8.15
CA GLN A 58 -26.71 -18.62 -8.84
C GLN A 58 -27.00 -17.15 -8.51
N PRO A 59 -27.50 -16.36 -9.47
CA PRO A 59 -27.75 -14.93 -9.28
C PRO A 59 -28.71 -14.59 -8.12
N SER A 60 -29.73 -15.41 -7.89
CA SER A 60 -30.72 -15.22 -6.82
C SER A 60 -30.15 -15.35 -5.39
N ALA A 61 -28.92 -15.83 -5.24
CA ALA A 61 -28.24 -15.87 -3.93
C ALA A 61 -27.83 -14.48 -3.43
N VAL A 62 -27.67 -13.52 -4.33
CA VAL A 62 -27.13 -12.17 -4.03
C VAL A 62 -27.97 -11.03 -4.57
N LEU A 63 -28.84 -11.25 -5.53
CA LEU A 63 -29.74 -10.26 -6.13
C LEU A 63 -31.19 -10.66 -5.93
N LYS A 64 -32.06 -9.65 -5.82
CA LYS A 64 -33.52 -9.81 -5.72
C LYS A 64 -34.21 -9.00 -6.82
N ALA A 65 -35.41 -9.45 -7.24
CA ALA A 65 -36.23 -8.64 -8.13
C ALA A 65 -36.55 -7.28 -7.49
N GLY A 66 -36.34 -6.21 -8.25
CA GLY A 66 -36.52 -4.84 -7.79
C GLY A 66 -35.23 -4.16 -7.28
N ASP A 67 -34.12 -4.89 -7.10
CA ASP A 67 -32.85 -4.28 -6.75
C ASP A 67 -32.37 -3.31 -7.85
N VAL A 68 -31.80 -2.19 -7.43
CA VAL A 68 -31.09 -1.25 -8.30
C VAL A 68 -29.60 -1.55 -8.19
N ILE A 69 -28.97 -1.86 -9.31
CA ILE A 69 -27.59 -2.31 -9.36
C ILE A 69 -26.75 -1.46 -10.31
N LEU A 70 -25.46 -1.36 -10.00
CA LEU A 70 -24.47 -0.79 -10.89
C LEU A 70 -24.01 -1.85 -11.89
N VAL A 71 -23.95 -1.51 -13.18
CA VAL A 71 -23.52 -2.44 -14.23
C VAL A 71 -22.46 -1.80 -15.14
N LYS A 72 -21.56 -2.64 -15.64
CA LYS A 72 -20.58 -2.30 -16.66
C LYS A 72 -21.00 -2.90 -17.99
N VAL A 73 -21.00 -2.12 -19.04
CA VAL A 73 -21.27 -2.60 -20.40
C VAL A 73 -20.07 -3.42 -20.89
N LYS A 74 -20.29 -4.67 -21.26
CA LYS A 74 -19.33 -5.56 -21.90
C LYS A 74 -19.44 -5.51 -23.42
N GLU A 75 -20.66 -5.67 -23.92
CA GLU A 75 -20.93 -5.63 -25.36
C GLU A 75 -22.25 -4.91 -25.63
N ARG A 76 -22.28 -4.16 -26.72
CA ARG A 76 -23.52 -3.53 -27.21
C ARG A 76 -24.32 -4.54 -28.05
N PRO A 77 -25.65 -4.43 -28.07
CA PRO A 77 -26.48 -5.22 -28.97
C PRO A 77 -26.04 -5.03 -30.43
N LYS A 78 -25.96 -6.09 -31.18
CA LYS A 78 -25.67 -6.06 -32.62
C LYS A 78 -26.94 -5.93 -33.46
N ALA A 79 -28.11 -6.23 -32.87
CA ALA A 79 -29.40 -6.15 -33.50
C ALA A 79 -30.47 -5.52 -32.57
N ALA A 80 -31.53 -4.97 -33.14
CA ALA A 80 -32.55 -4.14 -32.47
C ALA A 80 -33.40 -4.85 -31.40
N ARG A 81 -33.17 -6.07 -31.03
CA ARG A 81 -33.87 -6.79 -29.94
C ARG A 81 -32.93 -7.66 -29.12
N GLU A 82 -31.64 -7.56 -29.38
CA GLU A 82 -30.63 -8.28 -28.63
C GLU A 82 -30.37 -7.56 -27.29
N PRO A 83 -30.31 -8.28 -26.14
CA PRO A 83 -30.01 -7.65 -24.86
C PRO A 83 -28.56 -7.16 -24.77
N TRP A 84 -28.34 -6.07 -24.04
CA TRP A 84 -27.01 -5.62 -23.67
C TRP A 84 -26.30 -6.73 -22.86
N ARG A 85 -25.05 -6.98 -23.17
CA ARG A 85 -24.22 -7.83 -22.31
C ARG A 85 -23.54 -6.97 -21.24
N LEU A 86 -23.86 -7.28 -19.99
CA LEU A 86 -23.47 -6.48 -18.84
C LEU A 86 -22.67 -7.36 -17.86
N ALA A 87 -21.85 -6.73 -17.04
CA ALA A 87 -21.28 -7.30 -15.83
C ALA A 87 -21.79 -6.55 -14.62
N LEU A 88 -22.00 -7.26 -13.51
CA LEU A 88 -22.30 -6.61 -12.23
C LEU A 88 -21.06 -5.79 -11.81
N GLU A 89 -21.31 -4.57 -11.31
CA GLU A 89 -20.26 -3.67 -10.84
C GLU A 89 -20.58 -3.22 -9.41
N GLN A 90 -19.56 -2.87 -8.67
CA GLN A 90 -19.67 -2.28 -7.35
C GLN A 90 -18.63 -1.19 -7.17
N GLU A 91 -19.01 -0.08 -6.57
CA GLU A 91 -18.03 0.92 -6.17
C GLU A 91 -17.15 0.37 -5.06
N PRO A 92 -15.81 0.36 -5.26
CA PRO A 92 -14.91 -0.12 -4.24
C PRO A 92 -14.95 0.78 -3.00
N LEU A 93 -15.22 0.20 -1.83
CA LEU A 93 -15.09 0.90 -0.55
C LEU A 93 -13.62 1.12 -0.18
N VAL A 94 -12.79 0.15 -0.53
CA VAL A 94 -11.33 0.23 -0.33
C VAL A 94 -10.69 0.92 -1.51
N GLN A 95 -9.80 1.86 -1.23
CA GLN A 95 -8.99 2.52 -2.24
C GLN A 95 -7.51 2.32 -1.98
N GLY A 96 -6.72 2.38 -3.03
CA GLY A 96 -5.28 2.24 -2.99
C GLY A 96 -4.57 3.45 -3.58
N ALA A 97 -3.25 3.48 -3.41
CA ALA A 97 -2.36 4.41 -4.07
C ALA A 97 -1.17 3.65 -4.66
N LEU A 98 -0.57 4.22 -5.68
CA LEU A 98 0.65 3.73 -6.31
C LEU A 98 1.61 4.88 -6.51
N LEU A 99 2.89 4.62 -6.27
CA LEU A 99 3.99 5.52 -6.62
C LEU A 99 5.11 4.71 -7.25
N CYS A 100 5.62 5.18 -8.38
CA CYS A 100 6.82 4.66 -9.02
C CYS A 100 7.85 5.78 -9.17
N LEU A 101 9.01 5.59 -8.57
CA LEU A 101 10.11 6.55 -8.54
C LEU A 101 11.34 5.95 -9.22
N GLU A 102 11.98 6.71 -10.11
CA GLU A 102 13.28 6.37 -10.69
C GLU A 102 14.38 6.75 -9.72
N THR A 103 15.09 5.77 -9.19
CA THR A 103 15.99 5.98 -8.04
C THR A 103 17.18 6.88 -8.33
N GLY A 104 17.75 6.82 -9.54
CA GLY A 104 18.94 7.61 -9.90
C GLY A 104 18.66 9.07 -10.25
N SER A 105 17.44 9.42 -10.65
CA SER A 105 17.08 10.78 -11.07
C SER A 105 16.00 11.45 -10.22
N GLY A 106 15.30 10.68 -9.36
CA GLY A 106 14.15 11.17 -8.61
C GLY A 106 12.87 11.35 -9.43
N ARG A 107 12.88 11.04 -10.73
CA ARG A 107 11.70 11.25 -11.59
C ARG A 107 10.54 10.37 -11.14
N VAL A 108 9.38 10.98 -10.92
CA VAL A 108 8.13 10.26 -10.66
C VAL A 108 7.59 9.74 -11.99
N LYS A 109 7.69 8.43 -12.21
CA LYS A 109 7.26 7.76 -13.45
C LYS A 109 5.75 7.48 -13.47
N ALA A 110 5.18 7.23 -12.29
CA ALA A 110 3.74 7.06 -12.11
C ALA A 110 3.33 7.40 -10.68
N MET A 111 2.19 8.05 -10.53
CA MET A 111 1.58 8.32 -9.23
C MET A 111 0.06 8.29 -9.34
N VAL A 112 -0.58 7.46 -8.52
CA VAL A 112 -2.03 7.34 -8.43
C VAL A 112 -2.44 7.47 -6.97
N GLY A 113 -3.30 8.43 -6.67
CA GLY A 113 -3.75 8.72 -5.30
C GLY A 113 -5.08 8.10 -4.90
N GLY A 114 -5.82 7.55 -5.85
CA GLY A 114 -7.13 6.96 -5.66
C GLY A 114 -7.77 6.55 -6.98
N ARG A 115 -9.02 6.08 -6.92
CA ARG A 115 -9.73 5.55 -8.09
C ARG A 115 -10.14 6.65 -9.08
N ASP A 116 -10.72 7.72 -8.58
CA ASP A 116 -11.32 8.79 -9.38
C ASP A 116 -11.16 10.13 -8.66
N PHE A 117 -10.46 11.08 -9.29
CA PHE A 117 -10.21 12.40 -8.75
C PHE A 117 -11.49 13.25 -8.64
N THR A 118 -12.45 13.05 -9.54
CA THR A 118 -13.72 13.82 -9.51
C THR A 118 -14.61 13.43 -8.35
N GLU A 119 -14.51 12.19 -7.87
CA GLU A 119 -15.23 11.68 -6.71
C GLU A 119 -14.55 12.03 -5.39
N ASN A 120 -13.21 11.92 -5.38
CA ASN A 120 -12.42 12.12 -4.17
C ASN A 120 -11.02 12.64 -4.52
N GLN A 121 -10.76 13.89 -4.17
CA GLN A 121 -9.49 14.58 -4.43
C GLN A 121 -8.39 14.22 -3.40
N PHE A 122 -8.70 13.43 -2.36
CA PHE A 122 -7.73 13.02 -1.36
C PHE A 122 -6.66 12.10 -1.97
N HIS A 123 -5.44 12.62 -2.08
CA HIS A 123 -4.32 11.95 -2.72
C HIS A 123 -3.56 11.04 -1.73
N ARG A 124 -3.89 9.76 -1.71
CA ARG A 124 -3.40 8.81 -0.70
C ARG A 124 -1.90 8.54 -0.74
N ALA A 125 -1.24 8.76 -1.85
CA ALA A 125 0.22 8.58 -1.89
C ALA A 125 0.99 9.68 -1.12
N ILE A 126 0.38 10.88 -0.98
CA ILE A 126 1.02 12.05 -0.35
C ILE A 126 0.36 12.40 0.98
N GLN A 127 -0.98 12.44 1.01
CA GLN A 127 -1.73 12.99 2.14
C GLN A 127 -2.05 11.94 3.21
N SER A 128 -2.20 10.65 2.81
CA SER A 128 -2.48 9.59 3.77
C SER A 128 -1.25 9.26 4.61
N ARG A 129 -1.44 9.15 5.91
CA ARG A 129 -0.44 8.62 6.85
C ARG A 129 -0.90 7.25 7.32
N ARG A 130 -0.19 6.22 6.91
CA ARG A 130 -0.51 4.82 7.24
C ARG A 130 0.66 4.19 7.98
N GLN A 131 0.35 3.32 8.91
CA GLN A 131 1.36 2.52 9.60
C GLN A 131 2.04 1.59 8.57
N PRO A 132 3.35 1.75 8.32
CA PRO A 132 4.06 0.93 7.34
C PRO A 132 4.23 -0.52 7.82
N GLY A 133 4.03 -0.80 9.11
CA GLY A 133 4.24 -2.12 9.64
C GLY A 133 5.69 -2.57 9.41
N SER A 134 5.86 -3.85 9.08
CA SER A 134 7.19 -4.44 8.82
C SER A 134 7.98 -3.79 7.68
N SER A 135 7.35 -2.97 6.84
CA SER A 135 8.09 -2.18 5.85
C SER A 135 8.98 -1.10 6.47
N PHE A 136 8.81 -0.80 7.76
CA PHE A 136 9.71 0.12 8.46
C PHE A 136 11.01 -0.55 8.95
N LYS A 137 11.06 -1.86 9.05
CA LYS A 137 12.23 -2.61 9.57
C LYS A 137 13.54 -2.30 8.86
N PRO A 138 13.61 -2.21 7.52
CA PRO A 138 14.85 -1.85 6.84
C PRO A 138 15.47 -0.54 7.35
N VAL A 139 14.65 0.46 7.75
CA VAL A 139 15.14 1.70 8.36
C VAL A 139 15.88 1.41 9.67
N ILE A 140 15.33 0.56 10.53
CA ILE A 140 15.94 0.18 11.81
C ILE A 140 17.23 -0.60 11.61
N TYR A 141 17.22 -1.55 10.65
CA TYR A 141 18.40 -2.36 10.34
C TYR A 141 19.52 -1.52 9.71
N ALA A 142 19.19 -0.61 8.80
CA ALA A 142 20.17 0.32 8.23
C ALA A 142 20.75 1.25 9.31
N ALA A 143 19.92 1.77 10.21
CA ALA A 143 20.39 2.57 11.35
C ALA A 143 21.37 1.78 12.23
N ALA A 144 21.11 0.50 12.49
CA ALA A 144 21.99 -0.37 13.26
C ALA A 144 23.33 -0.61 12.54
N LEU A 145 23.29 -0.91 11.24
CA LEU A 145 24.49 -1.16 10.42
C LEU A 145 25.33 0.12 10.29
N ASP A 146 24.70 1.29 10.09
CA ASP A 146 25.37 2.59 9.95
C ASP A 146 25.94 3.09 11.27
N ARG A 147 25.50 2.54 12.41
CA ARG A 147 25.96 2.98 13.73
C ARG A 147 27.46 2.81 13.94
N LYS A 148 28.09 1.87 13.25
CA LYS A 148 29.55 1.69 13.28
C LYS A 148 30.32 2.97 12.93
N PHE A 149 29.74 3.84 12.10
CA PHE A 149 30.34 5.12 11.72
C PHE A 149 30.10 6.21 12.76
N ASN A 150 29.09 6.03 13.63
CA ASN A 150 28.75 6.99 14.69
C ASN A 150 29.24 6.58 16.08
N ASP A 151 29.30 5.26 16.36
CA ASP A 151 29.86 4.71 17.60
C ASP A 151 30.59 3.38 17.30
N PRO A 152 31.93 3.42 17.14
CA PRO A 152 32.73 2.23 16.82
C PRO A 152 32.66 1.09 17.86
N ARG A 153 32.14 1.38 19.07
CA ARG A 153 31.97 0.36 20.12
C ARG A 153 30.74 -0.49 19.91
N LYS A 154 29.80 -0.05 19.08
CA LYS A 154 28.54 -0.74 18.78
C LYS A 154 28.47 -1.08 17.30
N VAL A 155 29.18 -2.15 16.93
CA VAL A 155 29.27 -2.58 15.53
C VAL A 155 28.27 -3.69 15.24
N TYR A 156 27.28 -3.39 14.39
CA TYR A 156 26.40 -4.38 13.80
C TYR A 156 26.94 -4.79 12.42
N THR A 157 26.78 -6.07 12.10
CA THR A 157 27.06 -6.62 10.77
C THR A 157 25.91 -7.55 10.36
N PRO A 158 25.74 -7.88 9.09
CA PRO A 158 24.75 -8.87 8.65
C PRO A 158 24.89 -10.24 9.34
N ALA A 159 26.09 -10.56 9.88
CA ALA A 159 26.40 -11.79 10.61
C ALA A 159 26.24 -11.66 12.13
N THR A 160 25.89 -10.49 12.66
CA THR A 160 25.63 -10.32 14.09
C THR A 160 24.49 -11.23 14.53
N VAL A 161 24.71 -11.97 15.63
CA VAL A 161 23.71 -12.87 16.21
C VAL A 161 22.94 -12.16 17.30
N ILE A 162 21.62 -12.20 17.24
CA ILE A 162 20.70 -11.73 18.28
C ILE A 162 19.80 -12.88 18.69
N ILE A 163 19.58 -13.02 19.99
CA ILE A 163 18.73 -14.09 20.51
C ILE A 163 17.24 -13.70 20.33
N ASP A 164 16.56 -14.42 19.45
CA ASP A 164 15.11 -14.35 19.29
C ASP A 164 14.43 -15.17 20.39
N SER A 165 14.12 -14.51 21.50
CA SER A 165 13.50 -15.09 22.70
C SER A 165 12.47 -14.13 23.27
N ALA A 166 11.53 -14.64 24.04
CA ALA A 166 10.56 -13.84 24.75
C ALA A 166 11.22 -12.71 25.54
N VAL A 167 10.65 -11.53 25.47
CA VAL A 167 11.09 -10.32 26.17
C VAL A 167 9.89 -9.53 26.66
N VAL A 168 10.04 -8.88 27.80
CA VAL A 168 9.03 -7.99 28.38
C VAL A 168 9.65 -6.61 28.51
N PHE A 169 8.98 -5.62 28.00
CA PHE A 169 9.34 -4.21 28.16
C PHE A 169 8.35 -3.54 29.09
N GLU A 170 8.86 -2.84 30.10
CA GLU A 170 8.06 -2.07 31.05
C GLU A 170 8.09 -0.60 30.65
N ASP A 171 6.94 -0.03 30.38
CA ASP A 171 6.76 1.42 30.29
C ASP A 171 6.35 1.93 31.69
N ARG A 172 7.34 2.34 32.48
CA ARG A 172 7.13 2.83 33.84
C ARG A 172 6.34 4.14 33.92
N VAL A 173 6.27 4.88 32.82
CA VAL A 173 5.52 6.14 32.76
C VAL A 173 4.03 5.89 32.60
N ARG A 174 3.67 4.83 31.87
CA ARG A 174 2.28 4.46 31.56
C ARG A 174 1.77 3.28 32.39
N ASP A 175 2.61 2.71 33.25
CA ASP A 175 2.34 1.47 34.02
C ASP A 175 1.84 0.34 33.09
N GLN A 176 2.49 0.17 31.96
CA GLN A 176 2.12 -0.82 30.94
C GLN A 176 3.28 -1.75 30.65
N THR A 177 2.98 -3.02 30.53
CA THR A 177 3.93 -4.02 30.06
C THR A 177 3.64 -4.37 28.60
N TRP A 178 4.68 -4.40 27.77
CA TRP A 178 4.58 -4.80 26.37
C TRP A 178 5.42 -6.05 26.12
N LYS A 179 4.79 -7.07 25.52
CA LYS A 179 5.39 -8.36 25.20
C LYS A 179 5.31 -8.59 23.69
N PRO A 180 6.28 -8.08 22.90
CA PRO A 180 6.27 -8.30 21.46
C PRO A 180 6.41 -9.78 21.14
N LYS A 181 5.70 -10.22 20.10
CA LYS A 181 5.71 -11.59 19.60
C LYS A 181 6.02 -11.62 18.11
N ASN A 182 6.61 -12.71 17.63
CA ASN A 182 6.68 -13.00 16.22
C ASN A 182 5.31 -13.44 15.66
N TYR A 183 5.13 -13.40 14.36
CA TYR A 183 3.83 -13.64 13.71
C TYR A 183 3.14 -14.95 14.12
N ARG A 184 3.91 -16.02 14.39
CA ARG A 184 3.38 -17.34 14.78
C ARG A 184 3.57 -17.64 16.28
N ASP A 185 3.80 -16.63 17.12
CA ASP A 185 4.13 -16.79 18.55
C ASP A 185 5.34 -17.71 18.83
N THR A 186 6.20 -17.93 17.83
CA THR A 186 7.36 -18.81 17.89
C THR A 186 8.63 -18.00 18.00
N PHE A 187 9.55 -18.43 18.86
CA PHE A 187 10.90 -17.88 19.02
C PHE A 187 11.92 -18.85 18.42
N TYR A 188 12.99 -18.32 17.85
CA TYR A 188 13.93 -19.10 17.04
C TYR A 188 15.34 -19.17 17.61
N GLY A 189 15.58 -18.58 18.81
CA GLY A 189 16.88 -18.59 19.45
C GLY A 189 17.93 -17.74 18.74
N PRO A 190 19.20 -18.18 18.69
CA PRO A 190 20.27 -17.46 18.02
C PRO A 190 19.94 -17.23 16.54
N THR A 191 19.83 -15.98 16.13
CA THR A 191 19.36 -15.58 14.79
C THR A 191 20.31 -14.54 14.20
N LEU A 192 20.80 -14.76 12.98
CA LEU A 192 21.62 -13.80 12.27
C LEU A 192 20.79 -12.55 11.89
N LEU A 193 21.42 -11.38 11.94
CA LEU A 193 20.77 -10.11 11.62
C LEU A 193 20.10 -10.16 10.23
N ARG A 194 20.83 -10.60 9.19
CA ARG A 194 20.31 -10.75 7.82
C ARG A 194 19.11 -11.68 7.73
N GLU A 195 19.10 -12.77 8.48
CA GLU A 195 18.00 -13.73 8.51
C GLU A 195 16.78 -13.14 9.23
N ALA A 196 17.00 -12.44 10.34
CA ALA A 196 15.94 -11.77 11.07
C ALA A 196 15.21 -10.75 10.21
N LEU A 197 15.89 -9.99 9.37
CA LEU A 197 15.28 -9.07 8.41
C LEU A 197 14.53 -9.84 7.31
N ALA A 198 15.15 -10.82 6.68
CA ALA A 198 14.55 -11.62 5.61
C ALA A 198 13.28 -12.36 6.06
N GLN A 199 13.27 -12.87 7.30
CA GLN A 199 12.11 -13.53 7.90
C GLN A 199 11.18 -12.58 8.65
N SER A 200 11.48 -11.29 8.63
CA SER A 200 10.68 -10.24 9.29
C SER A 200 10.43 -10.51 10.79
N ARG A 201 11.48 -10.92 11.55
CA ARG A 201 11.40 -11.21 12.98
C ARG A 201 11.08 -9.95 13.79
N ASN A 202 9.97 -9.96 14.53
CA ASN A 202 9.55 -8.81 15.31
C ASN A 202 10.45 -8.58 16.51
N VAL A 203 10.65 -9.63 17.32
CA VAL A 203 11.37 -9.53 18.59
C VAL A 203 12.82 -9.09 18.39
N VAL A 204 13.50 -9.63 17.38
CA VAL A 204 14.86 -9.23 17.04
C VAL A 204 14.90 -7.74 16.66
N THR A 205 13.97 -7.26 15.83
CA THR A 205 13.92 -5.84 15.43
C THR A 205 13.70 -4.91 16.61
N VAL A 206 12.83 -5.30 17.56
CA VAL A 206 12.61 -4.51 18.79
C VAL A 206 13.86 -4.44 19.65
N LYS A 207 14.58 -5.55 19.82
CA LYS A 207 15.86 -5.59 20.56
C LYS A 207 16.93 -4.72 19.89
N ILE A 208 16.99 -4.72 18.56
CA ILE A 208 17.88 -3.82 17.82
C ILE A 208 17.53 -2.35 18.13
N LEU A 209 16.26 -1.96 18.00
CA LEU A 209 15.83 -0.60 18.29
C LEU A 209 16.12 -0.17 19.73
N GLN A 210 15.92 -1.08 20.69
CA GLN A 210 16.27 -0.82 22.10
C GLN A 210 17.76 -0.53 22.26
N ASP A 211 18.61 -1.31 21.61
CA ASP A 211 20.07 -1.17 21.74
C ASP A 211 20.60 0.10 21.04
N ILE A 212 20.15 0.40 19.81
CA ILE A 212 20.59 1.60 19.11
C ILE A 212 19.95 2.88 19.63
N GLY A 213 18.80 2.78 20.30
CA GLY A 213 18.03 3.90 20.84
C GLY A 213 16.97 4.43 19.86
N VAL A 214 15.79 4.75 20.41
CA VAL A 214 14.63 5.21 19.62
C VAL A 214 14.90 6.56 18.97
N ASP A 215 15.52 7.50 19.69
CA ASP A 215 15.82 8.83 19.15
C ASP A 215 16.81 8.77 17.99
N TYR A 216 17.84 7.94 18.10
CA TYR A 216 18.79 7.71 17.01
C TYR A 216 18.09 7.15 15.77
N ALA A 217 17.19 6.17 15.94
CA ALA A 217 16.42 5.60 14.83
C ALA A 217 15.48 6.63 14.17
N ILE A 218 14.87 7.52 14.97
CA ILE A 218 14.03 8.62 14.45
C ILE A 218 14.87 9.60 13.63
N ASP A 219 16.03 10.02 14.14
CA ASP A 219 16.92 10.93 13.40
C ASP A 219 17.45 10.25 12.12
N TYR A 220 17.72 8.95 12.18
CA TYR A 220 18.09 8.19 11.00
C TYR A 220 16.96 8.13 9.97
N ALA A 221 15.71 7.90 10.37
CA ALA A 221 14.55 7.94 9.48
C ALA A 221 14.39 9.33 8.82
N ARG A 222 14.61 10.42 9.57
CA ARG A 222 14.61 11.78 9.01
C ARG A 222 15.73 11.98 7.98
N LYS A 223 16.92 11.45 8.25
CA LYS A 223 18.06 11.43 7.32
C LYS A 223 17.70 10.76 6.00
N LEU A 224 16.86 9.70 6.03
CA LEU A 224 16.31 9.03 4.86
C LEU A 224 15.14 9.78 4.18
N GLY A 225 14.74 10.95 4.68
CA GLY A 225 13.65 11.75 4.11
C GLY A 225 12.25 11.44 4.64
N ILE A 226 12.12 10.69 5.75
CA ILE A 226 10.85 10.47 6.45
C ILE A 226 10.62 11.63 7.42
N ALA A 227 9.78 12.59 7.03
CA ALA A 227 9.50 13.80 7.79
C ALA A 227 8.29 13.68 8.73
N SER A 228 7.45 12.67 8.55
CA SER A 228 6.29 12.38 9.42
C SER A 228 6.73 12.23 10.88
N GLU A 229 5.86 12.66 11.80
CA GLU A 229 6.11 12.52 13.24
C GLU A 229 6.13 11.04 13.61
N LEU A 230 7.24 10.60 14.21
CA LEU A 230 7.46 9.23 14.66
C LEU A 230 7.36 9.16 16.18
N THR A 231 6.62 8.19 16.70
CA THR A 231 6.42 8.00 18.14
C THR A 231 7.71 7.49 18.81
N ARG A 232 8.05 8.05 19.97
CA ARG A 232 9.24 7.70 20.75
C ARG A 232 9.01 6.46 21.61
N THR A 233 8.66 5.34 20.97
CA THR A 233 8.38 4.05 21.64
C THR A 233 9.04 2.91 20.89
N LEU A 234 9.28 1.79 21.55
CA LEU A 234 9.86 0.59 20.95
C LEU A 234 8.94 -0.06 19.89
N SER A 235 7.65 0.26 19.88
CA SER A 235 6.73 -0.20 18.84
C SER A 235 7.06 0.41 17.45
N LEU A 236 7.84 1.50 17.41
CA LEU A 236 8.37 2.08 16.17
C LEU A 236 9.15 1.04 15.34
N ALA A 237 9.84 0.08 15.99
CA ALA A 237 10.51 -1.05 15.34
C ALA A 237 9.58 -1.84 14.40
N LEU A 238 8.29 -1.84 14.70
CA LEU A 238 7.26 -2.57 13.96
C LEU A 238 6.41 -1.64 13.07
N GLY A 239 6.87 -0.40 12.86
CA GLY A 239 6.20 0.55 11.99
C GLY A 239 4.85 1.02 12.52
N SER A 240 4.74 1.31 13.83
CA SER A 240 3.50 1.77 14.47
C SER A 240 3.15 3.22 14.15
N SER A 241 4.09 4.04 13.69
CA SER A 241 3.85 5.43 13.32
C SER A 241 3.40 5.57 11.88
N GLY A 242 2.46 6.48 11.63
CA GLY A 242 1.95 6.74 10.28
C GLY A 242 2.94 7.53 9.44
N VAL A 243 3.25 7.03 8.24
CA VAL A 243 4.06 7.72 7.22
C VAL A 243 3.35 7.75 5.88
N SER A 244 3.70 8.67 5.00
CA SER A 244 3.14 8.66 3.64
C SER A 244 3.85 7.63 2.75
N LEU A 245 3.15 7.21 1.68
CA LEU A 245 3.75 6.35 0.67
C LEU A 245 4.95 7.04 0.00
N LEU A 246 4.85 8.33 -0.27
CA LEU A 246 5.93 9.12 -0.85
C LEU A 246 7.20 9.11 0.03
N GLU A 247 7.05 9.39 1.33
CA GLU A 247 8.18 9.38 2.26
C GLU A 247 8.84 8.01 2.36
N LEU A 248 8.04 6.95 2.48
CA LEU A 248 8.55 5.59 2.58
C LEU A 248 9.26 5.16 1.29
N THR A 249 8.67 5.44 0.11
CA THR A 249 9.28 5.13 -1.19
C THR A 249 10.59 5.90 -1.38
N ARG A 250 10.62 7.17 -0.99
CA ARG A 250 11.82 8.01 -1.02
C ARG A 250 12.92 7.44 -0.11
N GLY A 251 12.57 7.02 1.11
CA GLY A 251 13.51 6.38 2.02
C GLY A 251 14.09 5.07 1.47
N TYR A 252 13.26 4.26 0.83
CA TYR A 252 13.71 3.03 0.16
C TYR A 252 14.60 3.30 -1.05
N SER A 253 14.36 4.38 -1.79
CA SER A 253 15.20 4.75 -2.94
C SER A 253 16.65 5.02 -2.54
N VAL A 254 16.91 5.45 -1.31
CA VAL A 254 18.26 5.66 -0.78
C VAL A 254 19.07 4.36 -0.82
N PHE A 255 18.47 3.24 -0.40
CA PHE A 255 19.16 1.95 -0.43
C PHE A 255 19.44 1.48 -1.86
N ALA A 256 18.48 1.64 -2.77
CA ALA A 256 18.64 1.29 -4.18
C ALA A 256 19.62 2.21 -4.93
N ASN A 257 19.91 3.40 -4.39
CA ASN A 257 20.78 4.42 -4.98
C ASN A 257 22.09 4.61 -4.19
N GLN A 258 22.62 3.54 -3.64
CA GLN A 258 23.94 3.52 -2.97
C GLN A 258 24.06 4.57 -1.84
N GLY A 259 22.98 4.80 -1.11
CA GLY A 259 22.96 5.74 0.02
C GLY A 259 22.65 7.19 -0.34
N GLN A 260 22.37 7.51 -1.60
CA GLN A 260 22.01 8.85 -2.04
C GLN A 260 20.50 9.07 -1.94
N LEU A 261 20.11 10.12 -1.23
CA LEU A 261 18.75 10.64 -1.20
C LEU A 261 18.57 11.64 -2.33
N ILE A 262 17.58 11.42 -3.20
CA ILE A 262 17.22 12.33 -4.29
C ILE A 262 15.80 12.85 -4.06
N GLU A 263 15.60 14.14 -4.32
CA GLU A 263 14.27 14.75 -4.25
C GLU A 263 13.38 14.27 -5.40
N PRO A 264 12.11 13.92 -5.11
CA PRO A 264 11.17 13.49 -6.14
C PRO A 264 10.87 14.61 -7.14
N LEU A 265 11.10 14.36 -8.44
CA LEU A 265 10.82 15.29 -9.53
C LEU A 265 9.49 14.94 -10.19
N PHE A 266 8.50 15.81 -10.01
CA PHE A 266 7.17 15.70 -10.62
C PHE A 266 7.10 16.41 -11.96
N THR A 267 7.82 17.55 -12.11
CA THR A 267 7.94 18.32 -13.33
C THR A 267 9.39 18.29 -13.79
N VAL A 268 9.63 17.76 -14.97
CA VAL A 268 11.00 17.64 -15.50
C VAL A 268 11.37 18.89 -16.30
N LYS A 269 10.39 19.46 -17.05
CA LYS A 269 10.63 20.61 -17.92
C LYS A 269 9.35 21.39 -18.15
N ILE A 270 9.47 22.70 -18.15
CA ILE A 270 8.39 23.64 -18.52
C ILE A 270 8.85 24.39 -19.76
N VAL A 271 8.02 24.41 -20.78
CA VAL A 271 8.23 25.16 -22.01
C VAL A 271 7.06 26.09 -22.27
N ASP A 272 7.31 27.24 -22.89
CA ASP A 272 6.27 28.13 -23.37
C ASP A 272 5.61 27.60 -24.66
N ARG A 273 4.61 28.34 -25.18
CA ARG A 273 3.91 28.00 -26.41
C ARG A 273 4.81 28.03 -27.67
N ASP A 274 5.94 28.75 -27.63
CA ASP A 274 6.86 28.91 -28.72
C ASP A 274 8.02 27.89 -28.65
N GLY A 275 8.02 27.03 -27.64
CA GLY A 275 9.00 25.95 -27.42
C GLY A 275 10.24 26.39 -26.62
N ASN A 276 10.30 27.63 -26.12
CA ASN A 276 11.39 28.06 -25.26
C ASN A 276 11.31 27.42 -23.90
N VAL A 277 12.44 26.98 -23.38
CA VAL A 277 12.55 26.35 -22.06
C VAL A 277 12.44 27.44 -21.01
N LEU A 278 11.39 27.38 -20.18
CA LEU A 278 11.20 28.27 -19.04
C LEU A 278 11.90 27.74 -17.78
N GLU A 279 11.84 26.41 -17.59
CA GLU A 279 12.44 25.74 -16.45
C GLU A 279 12.81 24.31 -16.85
N GLU A 280 13.94 23.82 -16.38
CA GLU A 280 14.37 22.44 -16.51
C GLU A 280 14.94 21.96 -15.18
N ALA A 281 14.32 20.92 -14.60
CA ALA A 281 14.72 20.40 -13.31
C ALA A 281 15.98 19.54 -13.44
N VAL A 282 16.94 19.78 -12.55
CA VAL A 282 18.14 18.97 -12.39
C VAL A 282 17.97 18.09 -11.14
N PRO A 283 18.30 16.78 -11.22
CA PRO A 283 18.28 15.92 -10.05
C PRO A 283 19.16 16.50 -8.94
N ASP A 284 18.57 16.69 -7.75
CA ASP A 284 19.28 17.14 -6.54
C ASP A 284 19.42 15.93 -5.61
N GLY A 285 20.65 15.44 -5.48
CA GLY A 285 20.98 14.25 -4.70
C GLY A 285 22.08 14.51 -3.68
N ARG A 286 21.90 13.99 -2.47
CA ARG A 286 22.91 14.06 -1.41
C ARG A 286 23.18 12.70 -0.81
N GLN A 287 24.46 12.42 -0.47
CA GLN A 287 24.82 11.21 0.28
C GLN A 287 24.30 11.34 1.71
N VAL A 288 23.43 10.42 2.12
CA VAL A 288 22.83 10.41 3.47
C VAL A 288 23.12 9.12 4.23
N VAL A 289 23.49 8.06 3.55
CA VAL A 289 23.89 6.77 4.14
C VAL A 289 25.22 6.37 3.50
N GLU A 290 26.11 5.75 4.27
CA GLU A 290 27.33 5.20 3.70
C GLU A 290 27.00 4.12 2.66
N LYS A 291 27.75 4.11 1.55
CA LYS A 291 27.53 3.19 0.44
C LYS A 291 27.51 1.72 0.88
N ASP A 292 28.43 1.36 1.81
CA ASP A 292 28.55 0.00 2.33
C ASP A 292 27.36 -0.40 3.23
N THR A 293 26.65 0.58 3.79
CA THR A 293 25.44 0.34 4.58
C THR A 293 24.20 0.17 3.70
N ALA A 294 24.13 0.90 2.58
CA ALA A 294 23.02 0.87 1.63
C ALA A 294 23.04 -0.41 0.79
#